data_5d314dc14177531c46b79395858ed760
#
_entry.id   5d314dc14177531c46b79395858ed760
#
_cell.length_a   1.000
_cell.length_b   1.000
_cell.length_c   1.000
_cell.angle_alpha   90.00
_cell.angle_beta   90.00
_cell.angle_gamma   90.00
#
_symmetry.space_group_name_H-M   'P 1'
#
loop_
_entity.id
_entity.type
_entity.pdbx_description
1 polymer ?
#
loop_
_entity_poly.entity_id
_entity_poly.type
_entity_poly.pdbx_seq_one_letter_code
_entity_poly.pdbx_strand_id
1 'polypeptide(L)'
;MVKNGAEILIDALVEQGVDTIFGYPGGAVLNIYDALYKNSDRIRHILTAHEQGAAHAADGYARATGKVGVCLATSGPGATNLVTGIATAYMDSIPMVAITGNVGTSLIGRDSFQEVYIAGITMPITKHNFVVRDVEDLADTVRDAFRIAASGRPGPVLIDIPKDITAAKCEFIPKGKVEINETYEISDEELQTVADMIAASERPMIYYGGGVETSDAGDMLLQLQRKADIPSAHTMMAIGCIPDTEPLSLGMIGMHGTVSAAWAVERCDLLVCIGARFSDRVATNTKRFAPSAKVIHVDIDNAEINKNIGVDYAIVSDAETFLEKVMPYIKEAKHDAWRAQITEWQTKLDYVPKDDESVIHPHQLLRAVAEETPEDTIIATDVGQHQLWSAQYNGRKHVRQFLTSGGLGTMGFGYGAALGAQVAFPDRTVVHITGDGSFHMNLNEICTAVSYNLPVITIIMNNRVLGNVRQWQTMFYGSRYSQTDPHRKTDYVKLADAFGARGVRVTNIAELRDALREAMKRTGPVLIDAQIDKDERVLPMIPAGGTVDDLVTE
;
A
#
# COMPACT_ATOMS: atom_id res chain seq x y z
N MET A 1 -38.87 7.06 -3.30
CA MET A 1 -39.34 5.78 -3.90
C MET A 1 -39.14 4.69 -2.85
N VAL A 2 -40.20 3.90 -2.56
CA VAL A 2 -40.09 2.83 -1.54
C VAL A 2 -39.29 1.66 -2.11
N LYS A 3 -38.19 1.29 -1.39
CA LYS A 3 -37.25 0.20 -1.73
C LYS A 3 -36.94 -0.63 -0.49
N ASN A 4 -36.47 -1.87 -0.69
CA ASN A 4 -35.93 -2.64 0.43
C ASN A 4 -34.50 -2.24 0.75
N GLY A 5 -34.00 -2.60 1.95
CA GLY A 5 -32.69 -2.19 2.42
C GLY A 5 -31.54 -2.64 1.50
N ALA A 6 -31.65 -3.82 0.87
CA ALA A 6 -30.65 -4.28 -0.08
C ALA A 6 -30.60 -3.39 -1.35
N GLU A 7 -31.74 -3.01 -1.89
CA GLU A 7 -31.84 -2.08 -3.03
C GLU A 7 -31.32 -0.68 -2.66
N ILE A 8 -31.64 -0.20 -1.44
CA ILE A 8 -31.14 1.07 -0.90
C ILE A 8 -29.61 1.05 -0.78
N LEU A 9 -29.03 -0.04 -0.27
CA LEU A 9 -27.58 -0.20 -0.18
C LEU A 9 -26.92 -0.05 -1.56
N ILE A 10 -27.44 -0.76 -2.59
CA ILE A 10 -26.87 -0.69 -3.94
C ILE A 10 -27.00 0.72 -4.52
N ASP A 11 -28.16 1.36 -4.38
CA ASP A 11 -28.35 2.73 -4.88
C ASP A 11 -27.44 3.73 -4.15
N ALA A 12 -27.27 3.61 -2.84
CA ALA A 12 -26.38 4.48 -2.06
C ALA A 12 -24.90 4.26 -2.45
N LEU A 13 -24.48 3.02 -2.73
CA LEU A 13 -23.13 2.74 -3.21
C LEU A 13 -22.90 3.35 -4.61
N VAL A 14 -23.83 3.18 -5.53
CA VAL A 14 -23.75 3.79 -6.87
C VAL A 14 -23.78 5.32 -6.78
N GLU A 15 -24.55 5.88 -5.85
CA GLU A 15 -24.58 7.33 -5.56
C GLU A 15 -23.20 7.83 -5.14
N GLN A 16 -22.43 7.03 -4.39
CA GLN A 16 -21.05 7.36 -4.00
C GLN A 16 -20.01 7.11 -5.11
N GLY A 17 -20.43 6.64 -6.28
CA GLY A 17 -19.58 6.39 -7.43
C GLY A 17 -18.88 5.03 -7.39
N VAL A 18 -19.41 4.07 -6.63
CA VAL A 18 -18.92 2.68 -6.62
C VAL A 18 -19.37 1.99 -7.90
N ASP A 19 -18.40 1.52 -8.66
CA ASP A 19 -18.60 0.72 -9.87
C ASP A 19 -18.25 -0.76 -9.67
N THR A 20 -17.48 -1.07 -8.63
CA THR A 20 -16.96 -2.41 -8.37
C THR A 20 -16.97 -2.76 -6.88
N ILE A 21 -17.40 -3.97 -6.55
CA ILE A 21 -17.36 -4.58 -5.21
C ILE A 21 -16.63 -5.91 -5.29
N PHE A 22 -15.75 -6.19 -4.32
CA PHE A 22 -15.10 -7.50 -4.16
C PHE A 22 -15.74 -8.24 -3.00
N GLY A 23 -16.02 -9.53 -3.13
CA GLY A 23 -16.67 -10.21 -2.01
C GLY A 23 -16.97 -11.69 -2.23
N TYR A 24 -17.59 -12.27 -1.19
CA TYR A 24 -18.02 -13.66 -1.19
C TYR A 24 -19.43 -13.80 -0.61
N PRO A 25 -20.36 -14.53 -1.27
CA PRO A 25 -21.74 -14.67 -0.81
C PRO A 25 -21.86 -15.57 0.42
N GLY A 26 -22.98 -15.37 1.15
CA GLY A 26 -23.39 -16.24 2.25
C GLY A 26 -24.80 -15.93 2.71
N GLY A 27 -25.30 -16.70 3.66
CA GLY A 27 -26.71 -16.69 4.06
C GLY A 27 -27.27 -15.35 4.54
N ALA A 28 -26.45 -14.55 5.24
CA ALA A 28 -26.88 -13.25 5.77
C ALA A 28 -26.98 -12.16 4.70
N VAL A 29 -26.26 -12.29 3.59
CA VAL A 29 -26.19 -11.25 2.53
C VAL A 29 -26.95 -11.61 1.25
N LEU A 30 -27.77 -12.67 1.25
CA LEU A 30 -28.50 -13.10 0.04
C LEU A 30 -29.37 -12.01 -0.57
N ASN A 31 -30.04 -11.17 0.25
CA ASN A 31 -30.84 -10.06 -0.27
C ASN A 31 -29.98 -9.03 -0.99
N ILE A 32 -28.75 -8.78 -0.51
CA ILE A 32 -27.78 -7.88 -1.15
C ILE A 32 -27.32 -8.47 -2.48
N TYR A 33 -27.04 -9.78 -2.53
CA TYR A 33 -26.64 -10.44 -3.78
C TYR A 33 -27.78 -10.49 -4.82
N ASP A 34 -29.06 -10.62 -4.39
CA ASP A 34 -30.20 -10.49 -5.29
C ASP A 34 -30.33 -9.07 -5.87
N ALA A 35 -30.09 -8.05 -5.03
CA ALA A 35 -30.04 -6.66 -5.48
C ALA A 35 -28.85 -6.39 -6.41
N LEU A 36 -27.66 -6.94 -6.16
CA LEU A 36 -26.50 -6.88 -7.06
C LEU A 36 -26.80 -7.50 -8.42
N TYR A 37 -27.44 -8.68 -8.44
CA TYR A 37 -27.84 -9.33 -9.69
C TYR A 37 -28.75 -8.43 -10.55
N LYS A 38 -29.73 -7.79 -9.93
CA LYS A 38 -30.69 -6.87 -10.60
C LYS A 38 -30.04 -5.56 -11.08
N ASN A 39 -28.88 -5.19 -10.56
CA ASN A 39 -28.16 -3.96 -10.87
C ASN A 39 -26.76 -4.24 -11.47
N SER A 40 -26.57 -5.40 -12.10
CA SER A 40 -25.28 -5.82 -12.67
C SER A 40 -24.80 -4.95 -13.85
N ASP A 41 -25.67 -4.13 -14.42
CA ASP A 41 -25.35 -3.09 -15.40
C ASP A 41 -24.78 -1.80 -14.79
N ARG A 42 -24.96 -1.58 -13.48
CA ARG A 42 -24.55 -0.36 -12.76
C ARG A 42 -23.36 -0.60 -11.84
N ILE A 43 -23.24 -1.81 -11.28
CA ILE A 43 -22.21 -2.16 -10.31
C ILE A 43 -21.72 -3.58 -10.56
N ARG A 44 -20.42 -3.73 -10.74
CA ARG A 44 -19.77 -5.02 -10.98
C ARG A 44 -19.42 -5.68 -9.65
N HIS A 45 -19.73 -6.95 -9.49
CA HIS A 45 -19.25 -7.75 -8.37
C HIS A 45 -18.16 -8.73 -8.83
N ILE A 46 -17.01 -8.74 -8.15
CA ILE A 46 -15.93 -9.70 -8.35
C ILE A 46 -16.00 -10.73 -7.23
N LEU A 47 -16.32 -11.96 -7.58
CA LEU A 47 -16.31 -13.09 -6.66
C LEU A 47 -14.87 -13.55 -6.44
N THR A 48 -14.37 -13.40 -5.23
CA THR A 48 -13.06 -13.90 -4.82
C THR A 48 -13.13 -15.32 -4.26
N ALA A 49 -12.01 -15.99 -4.10
CA ALA A 49 -11.96 -17.32 -3.49
C ALA A 49 -12.07 -17.29 -1.96
N HIS A 50 -11.72 -16.15 -1.36
CA HIS A 50 -11.69 -15.94 0.09
C HIS A 50 -11.92 -14.47 0.42
N GLU A 51 -12.59 -14.18 1.54
CA GLU A 51 -12.92 -12.79 1.91
C GLU A 51 -11.67 -11.95 2.20
N GLN A 52 -10.59 -12.55 2.70
CA GLN A 52 -9.31 -11.86 2.83
C GLN A 52 -8.80 -11.39 1.46
N GLY A 53 -8.91 -12.21 0.42
CA GLY A 53 -8.61 -11.83 -0.96
C GLY A 53 -9.49 -10.69 -1.45
N ALA A 54 -10.79 -10.68 -1.08
CA ALA A 54 -11.71 -9.58 -1.41
C ALA A 54 -11.27 -8.26 -0.75
N ALA A 55 -10.90 -8.29 0.53
CA ALA A 55 -10.43 -7.10 1.24
C ALA A 55 -9.10 -6.57 0.64
N HIS A 56 -8.16 -7.46 0.30
CA HIS A 56 -6.92 -7.06 -0.37
C HIS A 56 -7.16 -6.54 -1.80
N ALA A 57 -8.15 -7.07 -2.52
CA ALA A 57 -8.51 -6.55 -3.84
C ALA A 57 -9.16 -5.17 -3.75
N ALA A 58 -10.04 -4.93 -2.76
CA ALA A 58 -10.59 -3.61 -2.48
C ALA A 58 -9.50 -2.60 -2.09
N ASP A 59 -8.53 -3.01 -1.28
CA ASP A 59 -7.35 -2.22 -0.90
C ASP A 59 -6.51 -1.87 -2.14
N GLY A 60 -6.14 -2.87 -2.96
CA GLY A 60 -5.38 -2.65 -4.19
C GLY A 60 -6.10 -1.76 -5.21
N TYR A 61 -7.42 -1.91 -5.33
CA TYR A 61 -8.27 -1.02 -6.13
C TYR A 61 -8.19 0.43 -5.62
N ALA A 62 -8.29 0.62 -4.29
CA ALA A 62 -8.21 1.94 -3.69
C ALA A 62 -6.84 2.59 -3.90
N ARG A 63 -5.75 1.87 -3.66
CA ARG A 63 -4.38 2.38 -3.89
C ARG A 63 -4.17 2.79 -5.34
N ALA A 64 -4.57 1.93 -6.29
CA ALA A 64 -4.36 2.18 -7.71
C ALA A 64 -5.20 3.36 -8.24
N THR A 65 -6.42 3.55 -7.74
CA THR A 65 -7.38 4.54 -8.25
C THR A 65 -7.48 5.83 -7.45
N GLY A 66 -7.08 5.81 -6.16
CA GLY A 66 -7.38 6.89 -5.21
C GLY A 66 -8.84 6.93 -4.74
N LYS A 67 -9.70 6.00 -5.20
CA LYS A 67 -11.11 5.90 -4.79
C LYS A 67 -11.25 5.05 -3.52
N VAL A 68 -12.41 5.12 -2.87
CA VAL A 68 -12.75 4.22 -1.76
C VAL A 68 -12.98 2.80 -2.28
N GLY A 69 -12.21 1.83 -1.78
CA GLY A 69 -12.40 0.42 -2.10
C GLY A 69 -13.57 -0.18 -1.34
N VAL A 70 -14.30 -1.12 -1.93
CA VAL A 70 -15.47 -1.73 -1.28
C VAL A 70 -15.36 -3.25 -1.29
N CYS A 71 -15.49 -3.87 -0.11
CA CYS A 71 -15.61 -5.32 0.01
C CYS A 71 -16.88 -5.73 0.77
N LEU A 72 -17.39 -6.93 0.45
CA LEU A 72 -18.65 -7.45 0.99
C LEU A 72 -18.46 -8.90 1.45
N ALA A 73 -18.82 -9.20 2.70
CA ALA A 73 -18.80 -10.54 3.25
C ALA A 73 -20.07 -10.87 4.04
N THR A 74 -20.33 -12.15 4.19
CA THR A 74 -21.41 -12.64 5.07
C THR A 74 -21.03 -12.51 6.54
N SER A 75 -21.96 -12.82 7.44
CA SER A 75 -21.76 -12.84 8.90
C SER A 75 -20.76 -13.92 9.36
N GLY A 76 -20.38 -13.85 10.63
CA GLY A 76 -19.55 -14.86 11.28
C GLY A 76 -18.18 -15.01 10.62
N PRO A 77 -17.84 -16.21 10.11
CA PRO A 77 -16.51 -16.47 9.54
C PRO A 77 -16.21 -15.60 8.32
N GLY A 78 -17.21 -15.22 7.50
CA GLY A 78 -17.00 -14.31 6.37
C GLY A 78 -16.55 -12.93 6.83
N ALA A 79 -17.21 -12.38 7.83
CA ALA A 79 -16.84 -11.10 8.43
C ALA A 79 -15.45 -11.16 9.09
N THR A 80 -15.14 -12.22 9.85
CA THR A 80 -13.83 -12.36 10.51
C THR A 80 -12.68 -12.54 9.52
N ASN A 81 -12.92 -13.13 8.35
CA ASN A 81 -11.92 -13.26 7.30
C ASN A 81 -11.51 -11.93 6.67
N LEU A 82 -12.29 -10.84 6.82
CA LEU A 82 -11.91 -9.50 6.37
C LEU A 82 -10.89 -8.81 7.29
N VAL A 83 -10.75 -9.25 8.55
CA VAL A 83 -10.01 -8.53 9.60
C VAL A 83 -8.57 -8.19 9.19
N THR A 84 -7.83 -9.15 8.64
CA THR A 84 -6.45 -8.90 8.18
C THR A 84 -6.40 -7.85 7.08
N GLY A 85 -7.32 -7.89 6.11
CA GLY A 85 -7.37 -6.90 5.03
C GLY A 85 -7.76 -5.50 5.54
N ILE A 86 -8.71 -5.41 6.46
CA ILE A 86 -9.10 -4.14 7.12
C ILE A 86 -7.90 -3.56 7.89
N ALA A 87 -7.18 -4.39 8.66
CA ALA A 87 -6.00 -3.96 9.40
C ALA A 87 -4.87 -3.47 8.46
N THR A 88 -4.71 -4.12 7.30
CA THR A 88 -3.74 -3.70 6.27
C THR A 88 -4.08 -2.30 5.75
N ALA A 89 -5.33 -2.08 5.37
CA ALA A 89 -5.80 -0.78 4.91
C ALA A 89 -5.65 0.32 6.00
N TYR A 90 -5.97 -0.02 7.26
CA TYR A 90 -5.83 0.91 8.39
C TYR A 90 -4.39 1.37 8.61
N MET A 91 -3.45 0.43 8.62
CA MET A 91 -2.03 0.74 8.89
C MET A 91 -1.39 1.59 7.79
N ASP A 92 -1.88 1.50 6.56
CA ASP A 92 -1.37 2.25 5.41
C ASP A 92 -2.27 3.44 5.03
N SER A 93 -3.32 3.72 5.81
CA SER A 93 -4.23 4.85 5.58
C SER A 93 -4.96 4.78 4.23
N ILE A 94 -5.47 3.58 3.88
CA ILE A 94 -6.18 3.35 2.63
C ILE A 94 -7.70 3.44 2.85
N PRO A 95 -8.42 4.28 2.08
CA PRO A 95 -9.85 4.42 2.22
C PRO A 95 -10.58 3.16 1.75
N MET A 96 -11.33 2.53 2.64
CA MET A 96 -12.08 1.31 2.38
C MET A 96 -13.42 1.32 3.11
N VAL A 97 -14.46 0.82 2.48
CA VAL A 97 -15.73 0.48 3.12
C VAL A 97 -15.92 -1.03 3.10
N ALA A 98 -15.84 -1.65 4.26
CA ALA A 98 -16.08 -3.07 4.45
C ALA A 98 -17.54 -3.28 4.89
N ILE A 99 -18.30 -4.02 4.10
CA ILE A 99 -19.71 -4.32 4.36
C ILE A 99 -19.83 -5.76 4.84
N THR A 100 -20.42 -5.96 6.01
CA THR A 100 -20.68 -7.30 6.55
C THR A 100 -22.17 -7.52 6.73
N GLY A 101 -22.63 -8.74 6.47
CA GLY A 101 -23.94 -9.16 6.93
C GLY A 101 -23.92 -9.58 8.40
N ASN A 102 -25.07 -9.50 9.04
CA ASN A 102 -25.27 -10.04 10.38
C ASN A 102 -26.55 -10.89 10.46
N VAL A 103 -26.70 -11.62 11.55
CA VAL A 103 -27.97 -12.28 11.88
C VAL A 103 -29.06 -11.22 12.04
N GLY A 104 -30.35 -11.63 11.99
CA GLY A 104 -31.45 -10.68 12.20
C GLY A 104 -31.36 -10.01 13.58
N THR A 105 -31.81 -8.76 13.67
CA THR A 105 -31.69 -7.91 14.87
C THR A 105 -32.15 -8.58 16.17
N SER A 106 -33.22 -9.41 16.10
CA SER A 106 -33.74 -10.16 17.24
C SER A 106 -32.82 -11.30 17.73
N LEU A 107 -31.83 -11.68 16.94
CA LEU A 107 -30.87 -12.77 17.24
C LEU A 107 -29.51 -12.26 17.70
N ILE A 108 -29.24 -10.98 17.59
CA ILE A 108 -27.96 -10.38 18.02
C ILE A 108 -27.79 -10.53 19.56
N GLY A 109 -26.63 -11.00 19.97
CA GLY A 109 -26.28 -11.24 21.37
C GLY A 109 -26.85 -12.53 21.94
N ARG A 110 -27.22 -13.50 21.07
CA ARG A 110 -27.81 -14.81 21.49
C ARG A 110 -26.95 -16.01 21.09
N ASP A 111 -25.69 -15.78 20.71
CA ASP A 111 -24.79 -16.83 20.20
C ASP A 111 -25.40 -17.60 19.02
N SER A 112 -26.08 -16.89 18.14
CA SER A 112 -26.78 -17.44 16.98
C SER A 112 -25.79 -18.01 15.95
N PHE A 113 -26.26 -18.92 15.10
CA PHE A 113 -25.40 -19.49 14.07
C PHE A 113 -24.79 -18.41 13.16
N GLN A 114 -23.46 -18.43 13.04
CA GLN A 114 -22.65 -17.43 12.31
C GLN A 114 -22.82 -16.00 12.84
N GLU A 115 -23.14 -15.82 14.09
CA GLU A 115 -23.07 -14.53 14.76
C GLU A 115 -21.62 -14.25 15.23
N VAL A 116 -21.17 -13.02 15.06
CA VAL A 116 -19.95 -12.48 15.67
C VAL A 116 -20.10 -10.98 15.87
N TYR A 117 -19.59 -10.45 16.96
CA TYR A 117 -19.57 -9.00 17.18
C TYR A 117 -18.42 -8.36 16.40
N ILE A 118 -18.59 -8.29 15.06
CA ILE A 118 -17.53 -7.83 14.15
C ILE A 118 -17.13 -6.37 14.39
N ALA A 119 -18.07 -5.50 14.76
CA ALA A 119 -17.77 -4.11 15.12
C ALA A 119 -16.80 -4.02 16.30
N GLY A 120 -16.95 -4.86 17.32
CA GLY A 120 -16.00 -4.93 18.44
C GLY A 120 -14.63 -5.48 18.05
N ILE A 121 -14.58 -6.46 17.14
CA ILE A 121 -13.32 -7.03 16.64
C ILE A 121 -12.54 -6.00 15.81
N THR A 122 -13.23 -5.22 14.99
CA THR A 122 -12.60 -4.27 14.06
C THR A 122 -12.42 -2.87 14.62
N MET A 123 -12.95 -2.57 15.79
CA MET A 123 -12.87 -1.25 16.44
C MET A 123 -11.45 -0.65 16.45
N PRO A 124 -10.36 -1.38 16.79
CA PRO A 124 -9.02 -0.82 16.85
C PRO A 124 -8.33 -0.68 15.48
N ILE A 125 -8.94 -1.19 14.42
CA ILE A 125 -8.38 -1.24 13.06
C ILE A 125 -9.27 -0.56 12.01
N THR A 126 -10.21 0.29 12.46
CA THR A 126 -11.09 1.07 11.59
C THR A 126 -11.19 2.50 12.10
N LYS A 127 -11.53 3.43 11.22
CA LYS A 127 -11.87 4.80 11.63
C LYS A 127 -13.22 4.87 12.31
N HIS A 128 -14.17 4.04 11.86
CA HIS A 128 -15.50 3.92 12.46
C HIS A 128 -16.15 2.58 12.11
N ASN A 129 -17.10 2.17 12.95
CA ASN A 129 -17.93 0.99 12.75
C ASN A 129 -19.40 1.36 12.91
N PHE A 130 -20.22 0.99 11.95
CA PHE A 130 -21.67 1.12 12.01
C PHE A 130 -22.31 -0.26 12.18
N VAL A 131 -23.31 -0.36 13.04
CA VAL A 131 -24.27 -1.49 13.10
C VAL A 131 -25.63 -0.92 12.78
N VAL A 132 -26.14 -1.18 11.60
CA VAL A 132 -27.42 -0.61 11.12
C VAL A 132 -28.58 -1.30 11.83
N ARG A 133 -29.39 -0.54 12.56
CA ARG A 133 -30.52 -1.08 13.34
C ARG A 133 -31.89 -0.70 12.77
N ASP A 134 -31.92 0.30 11.90
CA ASP A 134 -33.11 0.75 11.20
C ASP A 134 -32.80 0.93 9.70
N VAL A 135 -33.72 0.50 8.85
CA VAL A 135 -33.59 0.66 7.39
C VAL A 135 -33.61 2.13 6.96
N GLU A 136 -34.25 2.99 7.74
CA GLU A 136 -34.31 4.43 7.45
C GLU A 136 -32.92 5.09 7.57
N ASP A 137 -32.03 4.56 8.42
CA ASP A 137 -30.67 5.07 8.63
C ASP A 137 -29.68 4.54 7.57
N LEU A 138 -30.02 3.47 6.84
CA LEU A 138 -29.05 2.75 6.00
C LEU A 138 -28.39 3.62 4.94
N ALA A 139 -29.16 4.43 4.20
CA ALA A 139 -28.61 5.26 3.14
C ALA A 139 -27.64 6.33 3.67
N ASP A 140 -27.99 6.98 4.78
CA ASP A 140 -27.12 7.99 5.40
C ASP A 140 -25.91 7.34 6.07
N THR A 141 -26.04 6.14 6.63
CA THR A 141 -24.89 5.35 7.12
C THR A 141 -23.88 5.06 6.01
N VAL A 142 -24.32 4.70 4.80
CA VAL A 142 -23.41 4.50 3.66
C VAL A 142 -22.71 5.80 3.30
N ARG A 143 -23.43 6.92 3.21
CA ARG A 143 -22.84 8.25 2.91
C ARG A 143 -21.80 8.65 3.95
N ASP A 144 -22.12 8.48 5.23
CA ASP A 144 -21.21 8.76 6.33
C ASP A 144 -19.98 7.86 6.32
N ALA A 145 -20.14 6.58 6.00
CA ALA A 145 -19.00 5.64 5.87
C ALA A 145 -18.02 6.09 4.79
N PHE A 146 -18.52 6.53 3.61
CA PHE A 146 -17.66 7.04 2.54
C PHE A 146 -16.98 8.36 2.93
N ARG A 147 -17.72 9.28 3.56
CA ARG A 147 -17.16 10.54 4.08
C ARG A 147 -16.06 10.27 5.08
N ILE A 148 -16.29 9.43 6.09
CA ILE A 148 -15.32 9.12 7.13
C ILE A 148 -14.11 8.38 6.56
N ALA A 149 -14.31 7.41 5.64
CA ALA A 149 -13.22 6.65 5.04
C ALA A 149 -12.22 7.54 4.29
N ALA A 150 -12.71 8.57 3.60
CA ALA A 150 -11.90 9.42 2.73
C ALA A 150 -11.46 10.75 3.38
N SER A 151 -12.09 11.21 4.50
CA SER A 151 -11.75 12.46 5.16
C SER A 151 -10.52 12.36 6.06
N GLY A 152 -9.80 13.48 6.27
CA GLY A 152 -8.59 13.57 7.07
C GLY A 152 -7.56 12.53 6.65
N ARG A 153 -6.93 11.87 7.60
CA ARG A 153 -6.14 10.67 7.32
C ARG A 153 -7.09 9.56 6.85
N PRO A 154 -7.03 9.10 5.60
CA PRO A 154 -7.94 8.08 5.08
C PRO A 154 -7.82 6.74 5.85
N GLY A 155 -8.85 5.91 5.75
CA GLY A 155 -8.80 4.60 6.39
C GLY A 155 -10.11 3.82 6.27
N PRO A 156 -10.15 2.56 6.73
CA PRO A 156 -11.31 1.71 6.60
C PRO A 156 -12.43 2.07 7.56
N VAL A 157 -13.66 1.86 7.08
CA VAL A 157 -14.91 1.93 7.85
C VAL A 157 -15.68 0.64 7.63
N LEU A 158 -16.27 0.10 8.69
CA LEU A 158 -17.11 -1.09 8.62
C LEU A 158 -18.60 -0.71 8.71
N ILE A 159 -19.43 -1.33 7.87
CA ILE A 159 -20.89 -1.28 7.96
C ILE A 159 -21.42 -2.71 8.16
N ASP A 160 -21.93 -3.01 9.34
CA ASP A 160 -22.53 -4.30 9.67
C ASP A 160 -24.06 -4.22 9.54
N ILE A 161 -24.64 -5.03 8.64
CA ILE A 161 -26.04 -4.92 8.24
C ILE A 161 -26.80 -6.22 8.60
N PRO A 162 -27.69 -6.19 9.61
CA PRO A 162 -28.54 -7.34 9.93
C PRO A 162 -29.46 -7.73 8.75
N LYS A 163 -29.71 -9.03 8.63
CA LYS A 163 -30.43 -9.61 7.49
C LYS A 163 -31.87 -9.06 7.35
N ASP A 164 -32.58 -8.83 8.44
CA ASP A 164 -33.92 -8.26 8.47
C ASP A 164 -33.94 -6.80 7.98
N ILE A 165 -32.91 -6.02 8.26
CA ILE A 165 -32.73 -4.66 7.75
C ILE A 165 -32.63 -4.67 6.21
N THR A 166 -31.90 -5.63 5.63
CA THR A 166 -31.80 -5.75 4.16
C THR A 166 -33.13 -6.06 3.49
N ALA A 167 -34.09 -6.63 4.20
CA ALA A 167 -35.43 -6.96 3.72
C ALA A 167 -36.49 -5.87 4.03
N ALA A 168 -36.28 -5.08 5.09
CA ALA A 168 -37.17 -4.01 5.50
C ALA A 168 -37.28 -2.92 4.41
N LYS A 169 -38.38 -2.19 4.37
CA LYS A 169 -38.67 -1.20 3.31
C LYS A 169 -38.81 0.20 3.89
N CYS A 170 -38.16 1.17 3.27
CA CYS A 170 -38.43 2.58 3.53
C CYS A 170 -38.34 3.40 2.25
N GLU A 171 -38.56 4.71 2.33
CA GLU A 171 -38.41 5.61 1.21
C GLU A 171 -36.90 5.97 1.02
N PHE A 172 -36.37 5.68 -0.17
CA PHE A 172 -35.02 6.11 -0.56
C PHE A 172 -35.11 7.48 -1.25
N ILE A 173 -34.33 8.44 -0.70
CA ILE A 173 -34.17 9.79 -1.25
C ILE A 173 -32.69 9.97 -1.65
N PRO A 174 -32.38 10.06 -2.96
CA PRO A 174 -31.02 10.37 -3.43
C PRO A 174 -30.58 11.75 -2.93
N LYS A 175 -29.31 11.85 -2.46
CA LYS A 175 -28.69 13.12 -2.01
C LYS A 175 -27.45 13.49 -2.84
N GLY A 176 -27.01 12.59 -3.73
CA GLY A 176 -25.79 12.73 -4.51
C GLY A 176 -24.52 12.26 -3.76
N LYS A 177 -23.40 12.25 -4.47
CA LYS A 177 -22.11 11.87 -3.91
C LYS A 177 -21.71 12.83 -2.82
N VAL A 178 -21.20 12.30 -1.72
CA VAL A 178 -20.66 13.09 -0.61
C VAL A 178 -19.42 13.87 -1.08
N GLU A 179 -19.44 15.16 -0.86
CA GLU A 179 -18.27 16.01 -1.05
C GLU A 179 -17.42 16.04 0.23
N ILE A 180 -16.12 15.90 0.05
CA ILE A 180 -15.15 16.01 1.15
C ILE A 180 -14.50 17.38 1.02
N ASN A 181 -15.03 18.31 1.79
CA ASN A 181 -14.55 19.69 1.83
C ASN A 181 -13.74 19.86 3.13
N GLU A 182 -12.45 19.58 3.08
CA GLU A 182 -11.54 19.85 4.19
C GLU A 182 -10.76 21.14 3.88
N THR A 183 -10.78 22.07 4.81
CA THR A 183 -10.01 23.30 4.73
C THR A 183 -8.98 23.29 5.85
N TYR A 184 -7.71 23.41 5.48
CA TYR A 184 -6.62 23.57 6.42
C TYR A 184 -6.23 25.04 6.48
N GLU A 185 -6.43 25.63 7.66
CA GLU A 185 -6.01 27.01 7.88
C GLU A 185 -4.53 27.00 8.27
N ILE A 186 -3.71 27.55 7.40
CA ILE A 186 -2.29 27.81 7.66
C ILE A 186 -2.11 29.32 7.52
N SER A 187 -1.68 29.98 8.57
CA SER A 187 -1.48 31.42 8.56
C SER A 187 -0.23 31.82 7.75
N ASP A 188 -0.23 33.05 7.25
CA ASP A 188 0.94 33.62 6.56
C ASP A 188 2.19 33.63 7.45
N GLU A 189 2.02 33.81 8.78
CA GLU A 189 3.12 33.78 9.77
C GLU A 189 3.74 32.36 9.85
N GLU A 190 2.92 31.32 9.86
CA GLU A 190 3.40 29.92 9.86
C GLU A 190 4.15 29.59 8.57
N LEU A 191 3.61 30.00 7.41
CA LEU A 191 4.25 29.80 6.11
C LEU A 191 5.58 30.55 6.00
N GLN A 192 5.63 31.80 6.48
CA GLN A 192 6.85 32.59 6.51
C GLN A 192 7.89 31.96 7.45
N THR A 193 7.47 31.45 8.62
CA THR A 193 8.37 30.77 9.56
C THR A 193 9.01 29.55 8.93
N VAL A 194 8.24 28.70 8.26
CA VAL A 194 8.77 27.53 7.52
C VAL A 194 9.76 27.97 6.44
N ALA A 195 9.39 28.98 5.65
CA ALA A 195 10.26 29.48 4.58
C ALA A 195 11.57 30.08 5.12
N ASP A 196 11.52 30.78 6.24
CA ASP A 196 12.71 31.35 6.89
C ASP A 196 13.61 30.25 7.50
N MET A 197 13.03 29.19 8.06
CA MET A 197 13.79 28.02 8.52
C MET A 197 14.51 27.33 7.36
N ILE A 198 13.84 27.17 6.22
CA ILE A 198 14.43 26.60 5.00
C ILE A 198 15.56 27.50 4.48
N ALA A 199 15.33 28.82 4.40
CA ALA A 199 16.31 29.77 3.90
C ALA A 199 17.55 29.91 4.79
N ALA A 200 17.44 29.62 6.08
CA ALA A 200 18.55 29.69 7.05
C ALA A 200 19.38 28.41 7.12
N SER A 201 18.94 27.32 6.52
CA SER A 201 19.62 26.01 6.56
C SER A 201 20.77 25.96 5.55
N GLU A 202 21.89 25.37 5.95
CA GLU A 202 23.04 25.09 5.07
C GLU A 202 22.99 23.66 4.50
N ARG A 203 22.33 22.75 5.22
CA ARG A 203 22.21 21.33 4.87
C ARG A 203 20.79 20.82 5.02
N PRO A 204 19.84 21.42 4.29
CA PRO A 204 18.44 20.99 4.36
C PRO A 204 18.24 19.61 3.74
N MET A 205 17.26 18.87 4.24
CA MET A 205 16.82 17.59 3.71
C MET A 205 15.30 17.48 3.75
N ILE A 206 14.69 17.01 2.66
CA ILE A 206 13.28 16.63 2.63
C ILE A 206 13.16 15.13 2.88
N TYR A 207 12.26 14.75 3.80
CA TYR A 207 11.83 13.38 4.05
C TYR A 207 10.33 13.30 3.82
N TYR A 208 9.88 12.47 2.85
CA TYR A 208 8.47 12.43 2.50
C TYR A 208 7.91 11.00 2.46
N GLY A 209 6.60 10.89 2.67
CA GLY A 209 5.91 9.63 2.79
C GLY A 209 4.58 9.54 2.04
N GLY A 210 3.78 8.54 2.40
CA GLY A 210 2.51 8.21 1.74
C GLY A 210 1.48 9.35 1.71
N GLY A 211 1.60 10.35 2.60
CA GLY A 211 0.75 11.54 2.55
C GLY A 211 0.92 12.35 1.27
N VAL A 212 2.15 12.37 0.70
CA VAL A 212 2.42 13.02 -0.59
C VAL A 212 1.76 12.24 -1.75
N GLU A 213 1.78 10.90 -1.70
CA GLU A 213 1.09 10.07 -2.68
C GLU A 213 -0.43 10.22 -2.58
N THR A 214 -0.96 10.20 -1.36
CA THR A 214 -2.42 10.27 -1.12
C THR A 214 -3.04 11.57 -1.62
N SER A 215 -2.31 12.70 -1.47
CA SER A 215 -2.76 14.03 -1.91
C SER A 215 -2.30 14.39 -3.33
N ASP A 216 -1.70 13.45 -4.08
CA ASP A 216 -1.16 13.69 -5.44
C ASP A 216 -0.17 14.89 -5.52
N ALA A 217 0.54 15.16 -4.43
CA ALA A 217 1.39 16.36 -4.26
C ALA A 217 2.84 16.19 -4.79
N GLY A 218 3.14 15.10 -5.51
CA GLY A 218 4.49 14.79 -5.99
C GLY A 218 5.12 15.88 -6.85
N ASP A 219 4.37 16.43 -7.80
CA ASP A 219 4.83 17.50 -8.71
C ASP A 219 5.13 18.80 -7.96
N MET A 220 4.32 19.16 -6.96
CA MET A 220 4.56 20.35 -6.14
C MET A 220 5.77 20.16 -5.24
N LEU A 221 5.95 18.96 -4.69
CA LEU A 221 7.12 18.62 -3.90
C LEU A 221 8.40 18.70 -4.75
N LEU A 222 8.36 18.21 -5.98
CA LEU A 222 9.46 18.33 -6.93
C LEU A 222 9.79 19.81 -7.25
N GLN A 223 8.78 20.67 -7.38
CA GLN A 223 8.98 22.10 -7.57
C GLN A 223 9.65 22.75 -6.36
N LEU A 224 9.21 22.42 -5.13
CA LEU A 224 9.85 22.88 -3.90
C LEU A 224 11.31 22.44 -3.83
N GLN A 225 11.56 21.17 -4.07
CA GLN A 225 12.89 20.56 -4.08
C GLN A 225 13.84 21.30 -5.03
N ARG A 226 13.41 21.54 -6.26
CA ARG A 226 14.22 22.23 -7.29
C ARG A 226 14.43 23.71 -6.96
N LYS A 227 13.39 24.41 -6.50
CA LYS A 227 13.45 25.85 -6.19
C LYS A 227 14.38 26.14 -5.02
N ALA A 228 14.28 25.33 -3.97
CA ALA A 228 15.10 25.49 -2.76
C ALA A 228 16.40 24.65 -2.79
N ASP A 229 16.68 23.90 -3.87
CA ASP A 229 17.87 23.06 -4.05
C ASP A 229 18.08 22.06 -2.90
N ILE A 230 17.00 21.39 -2.45
CA ILE A 230 17.00 20.51 -1.29
C ILE A 230 16.99 19.05 -1.71
N PRO A 231 17.97 18.22 -1.31
CA PRO A 231 17.93 16.77 -1.51
C PRO A 231 16.73 16.14 -0.78
N SER A 232 16.19 15.06 -1.33
CA SER A 232 15.04 14.36 -0.74
C SER A 232 15.23 12.85 -0.68
N ALA A 233 14.56 12.22 0.30
CA ALA A 233 14.41 10.78 0.38
C ALA A 233 12.98 10.41 0.76
N HIS A 234 12.52 9.25 0.28
CA HIS A 234 11.14 8.81 0.43
C HIS A 234 11.00 7.54 1.28
N THR A 235 9.83 7.38 1.88
CA THR A 235 9.44 6.08 2.44
C THR A 235 9.02 5.11 1.32
N MET A 236 8.94 3.82 1.64
CA MET A 236 8.38 2.80 0.74
C MET A 236 6.98 3.17 0.21
N MET A 237 6.19 3.91 1.00
CA MET A 237 4.82 4.31 0.65
C MET A 237 4.75 5.52 -0.29
N ALA A 238 5.88 6.07 -0.71
CA ALA A 238 5.94 7.23 -1.60
C ALA A 238 6.81 6.97 -2.85
N ILE A 239 7.06 5.70 -3.16
CA ILE A 239 7.77 5.29 -4.38
C ILE A 239 6.99 5.78 -5.60
N GLY A 240 7.66 6.55 -6.47
CA GLY A 240 7.08 7.11 -7.68
C GLY A 240 6.54 8.54 -7.54
N CYS A 241 6.44 9.12 -6.33
CA CYS A 241 6.05 10.52 -6.16
C CYS A 241 7.05 11.49 -6.78
N ILE A 242 8.34 11.21 -6.63
CA ILE A 242 9.44 11.87 -7.36
C ILE A 242 10.20 10.77 -8.09
N PRO A 243 10.51 10.91 -9.38
CA PRO A 243 11.31 9.93 -10.10
C PRO A 243 12.70 9.76 -9.47
N ASP A 244 13.16 8.51 -9.33
CA ASP A 244 14.51 8.23 -8.81
C ASP A 244 15.63 8.76 -9.71
N THR A 245 15.30 9.14 -10.96
CA THR A 245 16.22 9.78 -11.90
C THR A 245 16.43 11.28 -11.65
N GLU A 246 15.65 11.87 -10.73
CA GLU A 246 15.82 13.28 -10.34
C GLU A 246 17.15 13.45 -9.58
N PRO A 247 18.02 14.40 -9.99
CA PRO A 247 19.36 14.55 -9.40
C PRO A 247 19.40 14.82 -7.88
N LEU A 248 18.31 15.33 -7.33
CA LEU A 248 18.17 15.60 -5.89
C LEU A 248 17.43 14.47 -5.15
N SER A 249 17.00 13.43 -5.83
CA SER A 249 16.40 12.24 -5.21
C SER A 249 17.51 11.31 -4.70
N LEU A 250 17.46 10.96 -3.43
CA LEU A 250 18.40 10.01 -2.80
C LEU A 250 17.79 8.60 -2.70
N GLY A 251 16.58 8.40 -3.24
CA GLY A 251 15.87 7.13 -3.18
C GLY A 251 15.20 6.88 -1.83
N MET A 252 15.00 5.59 -1.53
CA MET A 252 14.32 5.18 -0.30
C MET A 252 15.21 5.37 0.93
N ILE A 253 14.62 5.83 2.04
CA ILE A 253 15.27 5.90 3.36
C ILE A 253 14.77 4.79 4.29
N GLY A 254 15.58 4.45 5.29
CA GLY A 254 15.27 3.53 6.37
C GLY A 254 16.16 2.30 6.39
N MET A 255 15.72 1.25 7.09
CA MET A 255 16.48 0.03 7.36
C MET A 255 17.15 -0.56 6.10
N HIS A 256 16.49 -0.51 4.96
CA HIS A 256 16.94 -1.02 3.67
C HIS A 256 17.00 0.09 2.59
N GLY A 257 17.12 1.34 3.03
CA GLY A 257 17.28 2.49 2.14
C GLY A 257 18.68 2.63 1.60
N THR A 258 18.93 3.68 0.81
CA THR A 258 20.26 4.00 0.31
C THR A 258 21.14 4.51 1.46
N VAL A 259 22.45 4.26 1.36
CA VAL A 259 23.42 4.72 2.37
C VAL A 259 23.52 6.24 2.36
N SER A 260 23.50 6.84 1.17
CA SER A 260 23.55 8.30 1.01
C SER A 260 22.34 9.00 1.64
N ALA A 261 21.12 8.46 1.52
CA ALA A 261 19.94 9.01 2.20
C ALA A 261 20.06 8.94 3.73
N ALA A 262 20.53 7.81 4.26
CA ALA A 262 20.74 7.64 5.70
C ALA A 262 21.78 8.64 6.24
N TRP A 263 22.92 8.81 5.56
CA TRP A 263 23.94 9.78 5.90
C TRP A 263 23.46 11.23 5.77
N ALA A 264 22.67 11.54 4.74
CA ALA A 264 22.13 12.88 4.54
C ALA A 264 21.18 13.28 5.69
N VAL A 265 20.28 12.38 6.10
CA VAL A 265 19.38 12.65 7.23
C VAL A 265 20.14 12.76 8.56
N GLU A 266 21.16 11.93 8.80
CA GLU A 266 21.94 12.04 10.04
C GLU A 266 22.70 13.35 10.15
N ARG A 267 23.11 13.95 9.02
CA ARG A 267 23.98 15.13 8.99
C ARG A 267 23.33 16.43 8.54
N CYS A 268 22.04 16.39 8.21
CA CYS A 268 21.29 17.61 7.90
C CYS A 268 21.19 18.52 9.15
N ASP A 269 20.99 19.81 8.93
CA ASP A 269 20.70 20.80 9.97
C ASP A 269 19.23 21.21 9.99
N LEU A 270 18.48 20.84 8.94
CA LEU A 270 17.03 20.96 8.84
C LEU A 270 16.47 19.73 8.16
N LEU A 271 15.47 19.09 8.78
CA LEU A 271 14.69 18.01 8.21
C LEU A 271 13.23 18.46 8.00
N VAL A 272 12.81 18.56 6.74
CA VAL A 272 11.41 18.86 6.39
C VAL A 272 10.69 17.54 6.11
N CYS A 273 9.87 17.09 7.05
CA CYS A 273 9.09 15.87 6.95
C CYS A 273 7.70 16.20 6.41
N ILE A 274 7.28 15.57 5.29
CA ILE A 274 6.00 15.81 4.64
C ILE A 274 5.24 14.49 4.46
N GLY A 275 4.12 14.34 5.16
CA GLY A 275 3.24 13.17 5.04
C GLY A 275 3.90 11.83 5.40
N ALA A 276 4.82 11.84 6.40
CA ALA A 276 5.54 10.66 6.85
C ALA A 276 5.54 10.55 8.38
N ARG A 277 5.41 9.32 8.91
CA ARG A 277 5.14 9.04 10.32
C ARG A 277 6.35 8.78 11.20
N PHE A 278 7.57 8.87 10.72
CA PHE A 278 8.78 8.45 11.43
C PHE A 278 8.67 7.02 12.01
N SER A 279 8.30 6.07 11.14
CA SER A 279 8.14 4.67 11.56
C SER A 279 9.47 4.07 12.05
N ASP A 280 9.40 3.01 12.86
CA ASP A 280 10.56 2.25 13.34
C ASP A 280 11.40 1.61 12.23
N ARG A 281 10.86 1.49 11.01
CA ARG A 281 11.59 1.02 9.83
C ARG A 281 12.40 2.12 9.16
N VAL A 282 12.13 3.39 9.47
CA VAL A 282 12.87 4.56 8.99
C VAL A 282 13.69 5.15 10.12
N ALA A 283 13.06 5.57 11.20
CA ALA A 283 13.73 6.06 12.40
C ALA A 283 14.10 4.87 13.32
N THR A 284 15.00 4.01 12.86
CA THR A 284 15.41 2.78 13.55
C THR A 284 15.92 3.04 14.97
N ASN A 285 16.55 4.20 15.19
CA ASN A 285 16.93 4.73 16.48
C ASN A 285 16.44 6.17 16.62
N THR A 286 15.30 6.37 17.26
CA THR A 286 14.65 7.68 17.38
C THR A 286 15.48 8.74 18.11
N LYS A 287 16.42 8.33 18.98
CA LYS A 287 17.31 9.24 19.70
C LYS A 287 18.47 9.75 18.85
N ARG A 288 18.77 9.07 17.77
CA ARG A 288 19.87 9.37 16.86
C ARG A 288 19.43 9.65 15.42
N PHE A 289 18.13 9.72 15.19
CA PHE A 289 17.59 10.10 13.88
C PHE A 289 17.63 11.62 13.73
N ALA A 290 18.35 12.12 12.71
CA ALA A 290 18.56 13.54 12.45
C ALA A 290 19.01 14.34 13.71
N PRO A 291 20.05 13.92 14.45
CA PRO A 291 20.32 14.37 15.82
C PRO A 291 20.70 15.85 15.93
N SER A 292 21.12 16.47 14.82
CA SER A 292 21.56 17.87 14.76
C SER A 292 20.57 18.76 14.02
N ALA A 293 19.50 18.19 13.47
CA ALA A 293 18.55 18.92 12.66
C ALA A 293 17.44 19.55 13.49
N LYS A 294 16.98 20.73 13.07
CA LYS A 294 15.61 21.18 13.37
C LYS A 294 14.66 20.37 12.52
N VAL A 295 13.49 20.04 13.07
CA VAL A 295 12.49 19.23 12.38
C VAL A 295 11.23 20.03 12.13
N ILE A 296 10.88 20.20 10.85
CA ILE A 296 9.54 20.65 10.43
C ILE A 296 8.74 19.40 10.10
N HIS A 297 7.54 19.25 10.66
CA HIS A 297 6.66 18.12 10.36
C HIS A 297 5.31 18.60 9.84
N VAL A 298 5.00 18.23 8.61
CA VAL A 298 3.71 18.47 7.94
C VAL A 298 2.96 17.14 7.87
N ASP A 299 1.86 17.03 8.57
CA ASP A 299 1.02 15.84 8.57
C ASP A 299 -0.45 16.21 8.74
N ILE A 300 -1.33 15.47 8.08
CA ILE A 300 -2.78 15.67 8.18
C ILE A 300 -3.33 15.22 9.54
N ASP A 301 -2.64 14.30 10.20
CA ASP A 301 -3.02 13.71 11.49
C ASP A 301 -2.22 14.33 12.63
N ASN A 302 -2.85 15.22 13.39
CA ASN A 302 -2.21 15.85 14.55
C ASN A 302 -1.69 14.83 15.58
N ALA A 303 -2.22 13.59 15.61
CA ALA A 303 -1.76 12.55 16.51
C ALA A 303 -0.38 11.97 16.13
N GLU A 304 0.10 12.20 14.92
CA GLU A 304 1.46 11.81 14.49
C GLU A 304 2.53 12.85 14.90
N ILE A 305 2.13 14.09 15.16
CA ILE A 305 3.06 15.15 15.59
C ILE A 305 3.64 14.84 16.97
N ASN A 306 4.96 14.90 17.11
CA ASN A 306 5.71 14.59 18.36
C ASN A 306 5.56 13.13 18.87
N LYS A 307 4.99 12.24 18.10
CA LYS A 307 4.75 10.86 18.52
C LYS A 307 6.03 10.03 18.62
N ASN A 308 6.86 10.07 17.61
CA ASN A 308 8.09 9.26 17.51
C ASN A 308 9.36 10.11 17.58
N ILE A 309 9.34 11.30 17.00
CA ILE A 309 10.45 12.27 16.96
C ILE A 309 9.95 13.60 17.47
N GLY A 310 10.77 14.32 18.25
CA GLY A 310 10.47 15.68 18.66
C GLY A 310 10.51 16.62 17.45
N VAL A 311 9.54 17.53 17.37
CA VAL A 311 9.33 18.45 16.24
C VAL A 311 9.54 19.88 16.71
N ASP A 312 10.37 20.65 15.99
CA ASP A 312 10.59 22.08 16.27
C ASP A 312 9.44 22.93 15.72
N TYR A 313 8.89 22.54 14.58
CA TYR A 313 7.76 23.25 13.96
C TYR A 313 6.79 22.28 13.28
N ALA A 314 5.51 22.40 13.60
CA ALA A 314 4.47 21.51 13.08
C ALA A 314 3.44 22.28 12.25
N ILE A 315 3.02 21.68 11.13
CA ILE A 315 1.88 22.14 10.31
C ILE A 315 0.88 21.00 10.19
N VAL A 316 -0.35 21.21 10.63
CA VAL A 316 -1.43 20.24 10.48
C VAL A 316 -2.17 20.54 9.18
N SER A 317 -1.85 19.82 8.13
CA SER A 317 -2.42 19.98 6.79
C SER A 317 -2.15 18.76 5.93
N ASP A 318 -2.94 18.57 4.88
CA ASP A 318 -2.53 17.69 3.79
C ASP A 318 -1.32 18.27 3.03
N ALA A 319 -0.61 17.41 2.32
CA ALA A 319 0.64 17.80 1.69
C ALA A 319 0.43 18.76 0.50
N GLU A 320 -0.64 18.59 -0.28
CA GLU A 320 -0.94 19.46 -1.43
C GLU A 320 -1.22 20.89 -0.97
N THR A 321 -2.15 21.07 -0.02
CA THR A 321 -2.51 22.39 0.54
C THR A 321 -1.30 23.10 1.13
N PHE A 322 -0.48 22.37 1.90
CA PHE A 322 0.75 22.95 2.46
C PHE A 322 1.71 23.42 1.36
N LEU A 323 2.02 22.55 0.40
CA LEU A 323 2.96 22.85 -0.68
C LEU A 323 2.47 24.01 -1.55
N GLU A 324 1.18 24.04 -1.90
CA GLU A 324 0.58 25.16 -2.65
C GLU A 324 0.77 26.49 -1.91
N LYS A 325 0.42 26.52 -0.61
CA LYS A 325 0.45 27.75 0.19
C LYS A 325 1.86 28.21 0.54
N VAL A 326 2.83 27.29 0.76
CA VAL A 326 4.19 27.68 1.15
C VAL A 326 5.04 28.14 -0.04
N MET A 327 4.75 27.66 -1.25
CA MET A 327 5.56 27.91 -2.44
C MET A 327 5.84 29.38 -2.76
N PRO A 328 4.89 30.34 -2.57
CA PRO A 328 5.15 31.78 -2.76
C PRO A 328 6.19 32.36 -1.80
N TYR A 329 6.37 31.79 -0.60
CA TYR A 329 7.31 32.25 0.42
C TYR A 329 8.71 31.68 0.22
N ILE A 330 8.85 30.55 -0.49
CA ILE A 330 10.14 29.89 -0.74
C ILE A 330 11.00 30.73 -1.69
N LYS A 331 12.22 31.01 -1.28
CA LYS A 331 13.23 31.67 -2.10
C LYS A 331 14.07 30.65 -2.86
N GLU A 332 14.56 31.04 -4.04
CA GLU A 332 15.59 30.25 -4.72
C GLU A 332 16.85 30.17 -3.86
N ALA A 333 17.41 28.97 -3.75
CA ALA A 333 18.63 28.72 -3.00
C ALA A 333 19.61 27.83 -3.78
N LYS A 334 20.83 27.74 -3.30
CA LYS A 334 21.87 26.81 -3.79
C LYS A 334 22.63 26.24 -2.61
N HIS A 335 22.72 24.91 -2.59
CA HIS A 335 23.42 24.16 -1.54
C HIS A 335 24.56 23.34 -2.14
N ASP A 336 25.41 23.97 -2.98
CA ASP A 336 26.45 23.29 -3.79
C ASP A 336 27.41 22.45 -2.94
N ALA A 337 27.85 22.95 -1.77
CA ALA A 337 28.75 22.22 -0.87
C ALA A 337 28.04 20.97 -0.28
N TRP A 338 26.78 21.11 0.09
CA TRP A 338 25.97 20.01 0.61
C TRP A 338 25.72 18.94 -0.46
N ARG A 339 25.35 19.33 -1.67
CA ARG A 339 25.18 18.43 -2.79
C ARG A 339 26.46 17.69 -3.17
N ALA A 340 27.58 18.40 -3.19
CA ALA A 340 28.89 17.78 -3.45
C ALA A 340 29.22 16.71 -2.42
N GLN A 341 28.94 16.96 -1.14
CA GLN A 341 29.14 15.99 -0.07
C GLN A 341 28.23 14.76 -0.25
N ILE A 342 26.96 14.95 -0.60
CA ILE A 342 26.02 13.85 -0.87
C ILE A 342 26.45 13.04 -2.10
N THR A 343 26.89 13.70 -3.18
CA THR A 343 27.39 13.02 -4.38
C THR A 343 28.62 12.17 -4.07
N GLU A 344 29.49 12.64 -3.17
CA GLU A 344 30.61 11.85 -2.69
C GLU A 344 30.13 10.57 -1.97
N TRP A 345 29.11 10.66 -1.12
CA TRP A 345 28.54 9.50 -0.43
C TRP A 345 27.88 8.53 -1.41
N GLN A 346 27.07 9.02 -2.36
CA GLN A 346 26.44 8.20 -3.40
C GLN A 346 27.50 7.40 -4.17
N THR A 347 28.61 8.04 -4.53
CA THR A 347 29.68 7.41 -5.32
C THR A 347 30.47 6.38 -4.53
N LYS A 348 30.71 6.63 -3.22
CA LYS A 348 31.62 5.83 -2.40
C LYS A 348 30.93 4.81 -1.51
N LEU A 349 29.70 5.07 -1.10
CA LEU A 349 29.03 4.33 -0.04
C LEU A 349 27.77 3.58 -0.48
N ASP A 350 27.08 4.05 -1.52
CA ASP A 350 25.86 3.38 -1.95
C ASP A 350 26.18 1.99 -2.49
N TYR A 351 25.37 1.03 -2.03
CA TYR A 351 25.53 -0.37 -2.39
C TYR A 351 25.19 -0.62 -3.86
N VAL A 352 26.12 -1.20 -4.58
CA VAL A 352 25.93 -1.59 -5.98
C VAL A 352 26.07 -3.12 -6.07
N PRO A 353 24.98 -3.85 -6.34
CA PRO A 353 25.04 -5.29 -6.50
C PRO A 353 25.81 -5.69 -7.76
N LYS A 354 26.48 -6.84 -7.72
CA LYS A 354 27.22 -7.37 -8.87
C LYS A 354 26.29 -8.17 -9.77
N ASP A 355 26.40 -7.96 -11.08
CA ASP A 355 25.71 -8.76 -12.08
C ASP A 355 26.42 -10.11 -12.28
N ASP A 356 25.62 -11.18 -12.41
CA ASP A 356 26.05 -12.52 -12.81
C ASP A 356 24.94 -13.10 -13.74
N GLU A 357 25.32 -13.51 -14.93
CA GLU A 357 24.35 -14.04 -15.91
C GLU A 357 24.02 -15.52 -15.67
N SER A 358 24.77 -16.23 -14.84
CA SER A 358 24.60 -17.68 -14.59
C SER A 358 23.40 -18.01 -13.70
N VAL A 359 22.93 -17.04 -12.91
CA VAL A 359 21.82 -17.16 -11.96
C VAL A 359 20.89 -15.95 -12.05
N ILE A 360 19.71 -16.03 -11.45
CA ILE A 360 18.82 -14.87 -11.32
C ILE A 360 19.13 -14.16 -10.00
N HIS A 361 19.69 -12.97 -10.07
CA HIS A 361 19.75 -12.07 -8.92
C HIS A 361 18.52 -11.17 -8.87
N PRO A 362 17.97 -10.86 -7.67
CA PRO A 362 16.77 -10.06 -7.51
C PRO A 362 16.82 -8.69 -8.21
N HIS A 363 17.94 -7.97 -8.13
CA HIS A 363 18.11 -6.67 -8.78
C HIS A 363 18.08 -6.76 -10.32
N GLN A 364 18.66 -7.82 -10.91
CA GLN A 364 18.63 -8.08 -12.35
C GLN A 364 17.22 -8.46 -12.82
N LEU A 365 16.50 -9.27 -12.02
CA LEU A 365 15.11 -9.62 -12.27
C LEU A 365 14.23 -8.36 -12.34
N LEU A 366 14.35 -7.47 -11.35
CA LEU A 366 13.56 -6.26 -11.26
C LEU A 366 13.90 -5.26 -12.38
N ARG A 367 15.18 -5.16 -12.75
CA ARG A 367 15.61 -4.40 -13.93
C ARG A 367 14.98 -4.96 -15.21
N ALA A 368 14.98 -6.27 -15.38
CA ALA A 368 14.33 -6.91 -16.52
C ALA A 368 12.82 -6.63 -16.54
N VAL A 369 12.13 -6.66 -15.40
CA VAL A 369 10.72 -6.27 -15.32
C VAL A 369 10.53 -4.81 -15.75
N ALA A 370 11.35 -3.89 -15.27
CA ALA A 370 11.25 -2.47 -15.62
C ALA A 370 11.50 -2.21 -17.11
N GLU A 371 12.42 -2.94 -17.73
CA GLU A 371 12.79 -2.79 -19.14
C GLU A 371 11.81 -3.46 -20.12
N GLU A 372 11.24 -4.59 -19.73
CA GLU A 372 10.36 -5.39 -20.61
C GLU A 372 8.87 -5.04 -20.46
N THR A 373 8.49 -4.24 -19.46
CA THR A 373 7.09 -3.84 -19.25
C THR A 373 6.88 -2.36 -19.53
N PRO A 374 5.65 -1.94 -19.92
CA PRO A 374 5.32 -0.53 -20.16
C PRO A 374 5.65 0.37 -18.96
N GLU A 375 5.91 1.64 -19.20
CA GLU A 375 6.25 2.61 -18.14
C GLU A 375 5.11 2.81 -17.13
N ASP A 376 3.87 2.66 -17.57
CA ASP A 376 2.67 2.77 -16.74
C ASP A 376 2.30 1.48 -16.00
N THR A 377 3.14 0.45 -16.04
CA THR A 377 2.92 -0.83 -15.34
C THR A 377 2.75 -0.61 -13.84
N ILE A 378 1.74 -1.28 -13.26
CA ILE A 378 1.52 -1.33 -11.82
C ILE A 378 2.24 -2.55 -11.24
N ILE A 379 3.05 -2.32 -10.21
CA ILE A 379 3.72 -3.37 -9.43
C ILE A 379 2.96 -3.55 -8.12
N ALA A 380 2.42 -4.73 -7.88
CA ALA A 380 1.90 -5.13 -6.58
C ALA A 380 2.86 -6.12 -5.92
N THR A 381 3.24 -5.90 -4.67
CA THR A 381 4.16 -6.83 -3.98
C THR A 381 3.48 -7.53 -2.83
N ASP A 382 3.86 -8.76 -2.59
CA ASP A 382 3.71 -9.40 -1.30
C ASP A 382 4.79 -8.90 -0.31
N VAL A 383 4.87 -9.49 0.87
CA VAL A 383 5.79 -9.08 1.94
C VAL A 383 6.89 -10.10 2.18
N GLY A 384 8.13 -9.63 2.17
CA GLY A 384 9.35 -10.40 2.35
C GLY A 384 10.53 -9.74 1.65
N GLN A 385 11.61 -10.49 1.40
CA GLN A 385 12.80 -9.96 0.69
C GLN A 385 12.43 -9.39 -0.68
N HIS A 386 11.54 -10.06 -1.42
CA HIS A 386 11.04 -9.60 -2.73
C HIS A 386 10.39 -8.22 -2.68
N GLN A 387 9.69 -7.86 -1.60
CA GLN A 387 9.15 -6.52 -1.37
C GLN A 387 10.26 -5.47 -1.27
N LEU A 388 11.26 -5.77 -0.44
CA LEU A 388 12.36 -4.87 -0.17
C LEU A 388 13.23 -4.65 -1.43
N TRP A 389 13.57 -5.72 -2.15
CA TRP A 389 14.23 -5.60 -3.44
C TRP A 389 13.40 -4.83 -4.46
N SER A 390 12.07 -5.08 -4.51
CA SER A 390 11.18 -4.31 -5.39
C SER A 390 11.18 -2.83 -5.06
N ALA A 391 11.22 -2.48 -3.76
CA ALA A 391 11.33 -1.08 -3.35
C ALA A 391 12.68 -0.45 -3.71
N GLN A 392 13.77 -1.22 -3.69
CA GLN A 392 15.12 -0.74 -4.03
C GLN A 392 15.36 -0.60 -5.55
N TYR A 393 14.77 -1.48 -6.38
CA TYR A 393 15.22 -1.64 -7.78
C TYR A 393 14.11 -1.53 -8.84
N ASN A 394 12.86 -1.18 -8.49
CA ASN A 394 11.77 -1.20 -9.48
C ASN A 394 11.73 0.02 -10.43
N GLY A 395 12.32 1.15 -10.07
CA GLY A 395 12.45 2.33 -10.92
C GLY A 395 11.10 2.95 -11.37
N ARG A 396 10.02 2.84 -10.57
CA ARG A 396 8.72 3.44 -10.92
C ARG A 396 8.78 4.97 -10.87
N LYS A 397 8.09 5.63 -11.81
CA LYS A 397 8.23 7.07 -12.04
C LYS A 397 6.96 7.86 -11.75
N HIS A 398 5.85 7.18 -11.47
CA HIS A 398 4.55 7.80 -11.26
C HIS A 398 3.89 7.28 -9.99
N VAL A 399 3.12 8.14 -9.36
CA VAL A 399 2.27 7.80 -8.20
C VAL A 399 1.35 6.63 -8.51
N ARG A 400 0.98 5.85 -7.48
CA ARG A 400 0.05 4.72 -7.57
C ARG A 400 0.50 3.58 -8.49
N GLN A 401 1.81 3.50 -8.79
CA GLN A 401 2.39 2.38 -9.54
C GLN A 401 3.01 1.30 -8.65
N PHE A 402 3.18 1.55 -7.35
CA PHE A 402 3.78 0.60 -6.41
C PHE A 402 2.83 0.32 -5.25
N LEU A 403 2.19 -0.86 -5.28
CA LEU A 403 1.20 -1.28 -4.30
C LEU A 403 1.82 -2.30 -3.34
N THR A 404 1.89 -1.97 -2.07
CA THR A 404 2.54 -2.83 -1.07
C THR A 404 1.95 -2.63 0.32
N SER A 405 1.99 -3.65 1.18
CA SER A 405 1.64 -3.54 2.59
C SER A 405 2.87 -3.07 3.38
N GLY A 406 3.03 -1.76 3.54
CA GLY A 406 4.20 -1.17 4.19
C GLY A 406 4.08 -1.10 5.72
N GLY A 407 2.91 -0.79 6.25
CA GLY A 407 2.68 -0.60 7.67
C GLY A 407 2.45 -1.90 8.45
N LEU A 408 1.53 -2.75 8.00
CA LEU A 408 1.24 -4.03 8.67
C LEU A 408 2.20 -5.14 8.22
N GLY A 409 2.71 -5.09 7.00
CA GLY A 409 3.60 -6.12 6.49
C GLY A 409 2.89 -7.45 6.23
N THR A 410 1.76 -7.42 5.58
CA THR A 410 0.86 -8.55 5.39
C THR A 410 1.34 -9.47 4.29
N MET A 411 1.89 -10.62 4.63
CA MET A 411 2.13 -11.70 3.67
C MET A 411 0.79 -12.19 3.09
N GLY A 412 0.74 -12.41 1.77
CA GLY A 412 -0.48 -12.77 1.04
C GLY A 412 -1.30 -11.57 0.54
N PHE A 413 -0.87 -10.34 0.79
CA PHE A 413 -1.52 -9.11 0.32
C PHE A 413 -1.50 -8.96 -1.21
N GLY A 414 -0.33 -9.23 -1.81
CA GLY A 414 0.02 -8.77 -3.15
C GLY A 414 -0.88 -9.30 -4.26
N TYR A 415 -1.29 -10.57 -4.19
CA TYR A 415 -2.11 -11.14 -5.24
C TYR A 415 -3.52 -10.52 -5.29
N GLY A 416 -4.18 -10.38 -4.13
CA GLY A 416 -5.46 -9.66 -4.04
C GLY A 416 -5.32 -8.22 -4.54
N ALA A 417 -4.29 -7.50 -4.10
CA ALA A 417 -4.04 -6.12 -4.53
C ALA A 417 -3.81 -6.03 -6.05
N ALA A 418 -3.07 -6.97 -6.65
CA ALA A 418 -2.89 -7.04 -8.10
C ALA A 418 -4.21 -7.26 -8.85
N LEU A 419 -5.09 -8.14 -8.32
CA LEU A 419 -6.43 -8.33 -8.89
C LEU A 419 -7.25 -7.05 -8.84
N GLY A 420 -7.23 -6.34 -7.70
CA GLY A 420 -7.92 -5.06 -7.54
C GLY A 420 -7.44 -4.00 -8.53
N ALA A 421 -6.12 -3.88 -8.70
CA ALA A 421 -5.51 -2.98 -9.68
C ALA A 421 -5.84 -3.36 -11.12
N GLN A 422 -5.83 -4.66 -11.46
CA GLN A 422 -6.15 -5.13 -12.81
C GLN A 422 -7.64 -4.93 -13.15
N VAL A 423 -8.52 -5.06 -12.16
CA VAL A 423 -9.95 -4.76 -12.34
C VAL A 423 -10.18 -3.27 -12.56
N ALA A 424 -9.43 -2.41 -11.86
CA ALA A 424 -9.49 -0.96 -12.00
C ALA A 424 -8.95 -0.47 -13.35
N PHE A 425 -7.89 -1.10 -13.83
CA PHE A 425 -7.18 -0.72 -15.07
C PHE A 425 -7.01 -1.93 -16.00
N PRO A 426 -8.06 -2.33 -16.73
CA PRO A 426 -8.04 -3.53 -17.58
C PRO A 426 -6.95 -3.50 -18.68
N ASP A 427 -6.62 -2.30 -19.16
CA ASP A 427 -5.70 -2.09 -20.27
C ASP A 427 -4.23 -1.88 -19.82
N ARG A 428 -3.99 -1.73 -18.52
CA ARG A 428 -2.63 -1.59 -17.98
C ARG A 428 -2.05 -2.94 -17.60
N THR A 429 -0.75 -3.07 -17.78
CA THR A 429 -0.01 -4.25 -17.27
C THR A 429 0.07 -4.19 -15.75
N VAL A 430 -0.30 -5.28 -15.09
CA VAL A 430 -0.14 -5.45 -13.65
C VAL A 430 0.81 -6.62 -13.39
N VAL A 431 1.89 -6.36 -12.68
CA VAL A 431 2.87 -7.37 -12.28
C VAL A 431 2.80 -7.56 -10.76
N HIS A 432 2.52 -8.78 -10.35
CA HIS A 432 2.57 -9.19 -8.95
C HIS A 432 3.94 -9.82 -8.66
N ILE A 433 4.69 -9.26 -7.72
CA ILE A 433 5.99 -9.77 -7.27
C ILE A 433 5.85 -10.38 -5.89
N THR A 434 6.15 -11.66 -5.76
CA THR A 434 5.98 -12.41 -4.52
C THR A 434 7.17 -13.35 -4.26
N GLY A 435 7.30 -13.82 -3.02
CA GLY A 435 8.13 -14.96 -2.66
C GLY A 435 7.29 -16.22 -2.53
N ASP A 436 7.91 -17.38 -2.65
CA ASP A 436 7.23 -18.67 -2.53
C ASP A 436 6.51 -18.84 -1.18
N GLY A 437 7.06 -18.29 -0.10
CA GLY A 437 6.45 -18.32 1.24
C GLY A 437 5.17 -17.52 1.32
N SER A 438 5.18 -16.29 0.82
CA SER A 438 4.05 -15.36 0.86
C SER A 438 2.93 -15.78 -0.10
N PHE A 439 3.29 -16.21 -1.29
CA PHE A 439 2.35 -16.68 -2.31
C PHE A 439 1.44 -17.81 -1.82
N HIS A 440 1.96 -18.72 -0.97
CA HIS A 440 1.17 -19.80 -0.39
C HIS A 440 0.01 -19.33 0.51
N MET A 441 0.03 -18.10 0.98
CA MET A 441 -1.01 -17.60 1.89
C MET A 441 -2.30 -17.22 1.16
N ASN A 442 -2.22 -16.86 -0.12
CA ASN A 442 -3.39 -16.39 -0.89
C ASN A 442 -3.41 -16.87 -2.35
N LEU A 443 -2.72 -17.98 -2.66
CA LEU A 443 -2.64 -18.56 -4.02
C LEU A 443 -4.00 -19.02 -4.58
N ASN A 444 -4.98 -19.24 -3.71
CA ASN A 444 -6.35 -19.60 -4.10
C ASN A 444 -6.97 -18.55 -5.02
N GLU A 445 -6.57 -17.29 -4.94
CA GLU A 445 -7.06 -16.22 -5.81
C GLU A 445 -6.64 -16.37 -7.29
N ILE A 446 -5.81 -17.36 -7.62
CA ILE A 446 -5.55 -17.74 -9.02
C ILE A 446 -6.88 -18.08 -9.72
N CYS A 447 -7.82 -18.75 -9.02
CA CYS A 447 -9.12 -19.07 -9.62
C CYS A 447 -9.93 -17.82 -9.93
N THR A 448 -9.82 -16.76 -9.12
CA THR A 448 -10.43 -15.45 -9.38
C THR A 448 -9.85 -14.83 -10.65
N ALA A 449 -8.52 -14.78 -10.77
CA ALA A 449 -7.85 -14.27 -11.96
C ALA A 449 -8.27 -15.01 -13.23
N VAL A 450 -8.33 -16.34 -13.17
CA VAL A 450 -8.75 -17.19 -14.30
C VAL A 450 -10.21 -16.95 -14.65
N SER A 451 -11.11 -16.90 -13.64
CA SER A 451 -12.55 -16.76 -13.86
C SER A 451 -12.93 -15.45 -14.54
N TYR A 452 -12.17 -14.39 -14.27
CA TYR A 452 -12.43 -13.06 -14.85
C TYR A 452 -11.46 -12.69 -15.98
N ASN A 453 -10.59 -13.63 -16.43
CA ASN A 453 -9.57 -13.40 -17.45
C ASN A 453 -8.67 -12.19 -17.13
N LEU A 454 -8.27 -12.04 -15.88
CA LEU A 454 -7.40 -10.94 -15.45
C LEU A 454 -5.93 -11.29 -15.79
N PRO A 455 -5.28 -10.55 -16.71
CA PRO A 455 -3.95 -10.90 -17.22
C PRO A 455 -2.82 -10.49 -16.27
N VAL A 456 -2.97 -10.74 -14.98
CA VAL A 456 -1.94 -10.46 -13.98
C VAL A 456 -0.71 -11.36 -14.23
N ILE A 457 0.46 -10.76 -14.31
CA ILE A 457 1.75 -11.45 -14.42
C ILE A 457 2.30 -11.62 -13.01
N THR A 458 2.29 -12.84 -12.49
CA THR A 458 2.84 -13.15 -11.16
C THR A 458 4.26 -13.68 -11.29
N ILE A 459 5.23 -13.03 -10.65
CA ILE A 459 6.62 -13.48 -10.57
C ILE A 459 6.88 -13.97 -9.15
N ILE A 460 7.13 -15.26 -9.01
CA ILE A 460 7.46 -15.88 -7.74
C ILE A 460 8.99 -15.96 -7.64
N MET A 461 9.58 -15.08 -6.83
CA MET A 461 11.01 -15.18 -6.46
C MET A 461 11.19 -16.37 -5.52
N ASN A 462 11.46 -17.52 -6.11
CA ASN A 462 11.43 -18.81 -5.44
C ASN A 462 12.81 -19.20 -4.93
N ASN A 463 13.09 -18.91 -3.66
CA ASN A 463 14.30 -19.33 -2.96
C ASN A 463 14.07 -20.54 -2.04
N ARG A 464 12.83 -21.05 -1.95
CA ARG A 464 12.41 -22.21 -1.14
C ARG A 464 12.58 -22.02 0.38
N VAL A 465 12.76 -20.80 0.85
CA VAL A 465 12.94 -20.45 2.27
C VAL A 465 12.07 -19.25 2.64
N LEU A 466 11.83 -19.04 3.93
CA LEU A 466 11.29 -17.78 4.44
C LEU A 466 12.43 -16.76 4.56
N GLY A 467 12.82 -16.20 3.41
CA GLY A 467 14.10 -15.54 3.20
C GLY A 467 14.39 -14.40 4.16
N ASN A 468 13.42 -13.52 4.42
CA ASN A 468 13.63 -12.38 5.34
C ASN A 468 13.95 -12.85 6.76
N VAL A 469 13.19 -13.81 7.30
CA VAL A 469 13.44 -14.38 8.64
C VAL A 469 14.74 -15.18 8.65
N ARG A 470 15.02 -15.93 7.59
CA ARG A 470 16.29 -16.68 7.44
C ARG A 470 17.50 -15.74 7.44
N GLN A 471 17.44 -14.60 6.75
CA GLN A 471 18.50 -13.59 6.75
C GLN A 471 18.79 -13.11 8.18
N TRP A 472 17.76 -12.81 8.97
CA TRP A 472 17.91 -12.43 10.38
C TRP A 472 18.50 -13.55 11.23
N GLN A 473 18.08 -14.81 11.00
CA GLN A 473 18.68 -15.96 11.70
C GLN A 473 20.16 -16.15 11.34
N THR A 474 20.54 -15.87 10.09
CA THR A 474 21.95 -15.87 9.69
C THR A 474 22.75 -14.80 10.44
N MET A 475 22.25 -13.57 10.44
CA MET A 475 22.98 -12.41 10.95
C MET A 475 23.01 -12.34 12.47
N PHE A 476 21.91 -12.68 13.16
CA PHE A 476 21.75 -12.40 14.58
C PHE A 476 21.56 -13.63 15.46
N TYR A 477 21.29 -14.80 14.87
CA TYR A 477 20.97 -16.02 15.63
C TYR A 477 21.93 -17.19 15.32
N GLY A 478 23.14 -16.89 14.82
CA GLY A 478 24.18 -17.89 14.58
C GLY A 478 23.73 -18.99 13.61
N SER A 479 23.00 -18.63 12.56
CA SER A 479 22.49 -19.54 11.52
C SER A 479 21.63 -20.69 12.04
N ARG A 480 20.94 -20.50 13.16
CA ARG A 480 19.97 -21.49 13.68
C ARG A 480 18.63 -21.33 12.97
N TYR A 481 18.49 -22.01 11.83
CA TYR A 481 17.33 -21.90 10.92
C TYR A 481 16.11 -22.70 11.44
N SER A 482 15.39 -22.10 12.40
CA SER A 482 14.17 -22.70 12.93
C SER A 482 12.96 -22.34 12.06
N GLN A 483 12.36 -23.34 11.41
CA GLN A 483 11.13 -23.24 10.60
C GLN A 483 11.21 -22.27 9.40
N THR A 484 12.39 -21.88 8.96
CA THR A 484 12.59 -20.98 7.81
C THR A 484 12.97 -21.71 6.53
N ASP A 485 13.19 -22.99 6.60
CA ASP A 485 13.33 -23.91 5.45
C ASP A 485 12.17 -24.92 5.48
N PRO A 486 11.02 -24.58 4.91
CA PRO A 486 9.78 -25.37 5.06
C PRO A 486 9.76 -26.64 4.21
N HIS A 487 10.80 -26.93 3.39
CA HIS A 487 10.92 -28.10 2.51
C HIS A 487 9.68 -28.36 1.62
N ARG A 488 8.99 -27.30 1.18
CA ARG A 488 7.80 -27.40 0.35
C ARG A 488 8.16 -27.98 -1.03
N LYS A 489 7.31 -28.89 -1.51
CA LYS A 489 7.47 -29.55 -2.82
C LYS A 489 6.54 -28.98 -3.89
N THR A 490 6.01 -27.78 -3.68
CA THR A 490 5.08 -27.14 -4.61
C THR A 490 5.76 -26.91 -5.97
N ASP A 491 5.16 -27.43 -7.02
CA ASP A 491 5.52 -27.14 -8.41
C ASP A 491 4.55 -26.08 -8.93
N TYR A 492 5.01 -24.83 -9.02
CA TYR A 492 4.15 -23.70 -9.38
C TYR A 492 3.70 -23.75 -10.85
N VAL A 493 4.43 -24.41 -11.73
CA VAL A 493 4.00 -24.62 -13.13
C VAL A 493 2.79 -25.53 -13.19
N LYS A 494 2.84 -26.67 -12.48
CA LYS A 494 1.71 -27.58 -12.38
C LYS A 494 0.54 -26.98 -11.61
N LEU A 495 0.83 -26.18 -10.59
CA LEU A 495 -0.19 -25.45 -9.84
C LEU A 495 -0.96 -24.48 -10.75
N ALA A 496 -0.25 -23.69 -11.56
CA ALA A 496 -0.85 -22.79 -12.52
C ALA A 496 -1.78 -23.54 -13.49
N ASP A 497 -1.29 -24.64 -14.07
CA ASP A 497 -2.05 -25.49 -14.99
C ASP A 497 -3.32 -26.05 -14.33
N ALA A 498 -3.22 -26.53 -13.09
CA ALA A 498 -4.35 -27.06 -12.33
C ALA A 498 -5.44 -26.03 -12.07
N PHE A 499 -5.10 -24.74 -11.96
CA PHE A 499 -6.05 -23.64 -11.86
C PHE A 499 -6.55 -23.11 -13.21
N GLY A 500 -5.98 -23.56 -14.33
CA GLY A 500 -6.28 -23.07 -15.67
C GLY A 500 -5.49 -21.80 -16.06
N ALA A 501 -4.45 -21.47 -15.32
CA ALA A 501 -3.49 -20.42 -15.64
C ALA A 501 -2.28 -20.99 -16.40
N ARG A 502 -1.45 -20.12 -16.98
CA ARG A 502 -0.17 -20.54 -17.54
C ARG A 502 0.94 -20.43 -16.51
N GLY A 503 1.73 -21.49 -16.35
CA GLY A 503 2.97 -21.48 -15.56
C GLY A 503 4.21 -21.63 -16.42
N VAL A 504 5.29 -20.95 -16.07
CA VAL A 504 6.62 -21.11 -16.67
C VAL A 504 7.69 -21.05 -15.59
N ARG A 505 8.70 -21.91 -15.66
CA ARG A 505 9.87 -21.85 -14.77
C ARG A 505 11.04 -21.22 -15.50
N VAL A 506 11.76 -20.32 -14.84
CA VAL A 506 12.93 -19.64 -15.37
C VAL A 506 14.10 -19.75 -14.39
N THR A 507 15.31 -19.90 -14.92
CA THR A 507 16.54 -20.13 -14.16
C THR A 507 17.64 -19.12 -14.47
N ASN A 508 17.43 -18.28 -15.47
CA ASN A 508 18.34 -17.20 -15.88
C ASN A 508 17.55 -16.00 -16.42
N ILE A 509 18.22 -14.87 -16.57
CA ILE A 509 17.59 -13.58 -16.97
C ILE A 509 17.06 -13.61 -18.40
N ALA A 510 17.70 -14.34 -19.32
CA ALA A 510 17.23 -14.42 -20.71
C ALA A 510 15.87 -15.15 -20.78
N GLU A 511 15.72 -16.28 -20.08
CA GLU A 511 14.45 -17.00 -19.96
C GLU A 511 13.37 -16.14 -19.31
N LEU A 512 13.72 -15.31 -18.30
CA LEU A 512 12.79 -14.39 -17.65
C LEU A 512 12.27 -13.33 -18.63
N ARG A 513 13.16 -12.71 -19.42
CA ARG A 513 12.78 -11.70 -20.43
C ARG A 513 11.84 -12.30 -21.46
N ASP A 514 12.14 -13.48 -21.97
CA ASP A 514 11.28 -14.16 -22.92
C ASP A 514 9.91 -14.51 -22.30
N ALA A 515 9.89 -14.99 -21.05
CA ALA A 515 8.65 -15.27 -20.33
C ALA A 515 7.79 -14.01 -20.12
N LEU A 516 8.40 -12.88 -19.80
CA LEU A 516 7.71 -11.57 -19.67
C LEU A 516 7.11 -11.12 -20.99
N ARG A 517 7.86 -11.17 -22.09
CA ARG A 517 7.38 -10.80 -23.43
C ARG A 517 6.20 -11.67 -23.87
N GLU A 518 6.24 -12.96 -23.58
CA GLU A 518 5.14 -13.88 -23.86
C GLU A 518 3.93 -13.67 -22.93
N ALA A 519 4.16 -13.34 -21.66
CA ALA A 519 3.09 -13.06 -20.70
C ALA A 519 2.27 -11.84 -21.10
N MET A 520 2.90 -10.77 -21.58
CA MET A 520 2.22 -9.55 -22.03
C MET A 520 1.31 -9.75 -23.26
N LYS A 521 1.47 -10.84 -24.00
CA LYS A 521 0.60 -11.19 -25.15
C LYS A 521 -0.66 -11.96 -24.74
N ARG A 522 -0.83 -12.27 -23.45
CA ARG A 522 -1.89 -13.13 -22.94
C ARG A 522 -3.10 -12.35 -22.46
N THR A 523 -4.25 -13.02 -22.49
CA THR A 523 -5.53 -12.49 -21.98
C THR A 523 -5.91 -13.07 -20.61
N GLY A 524 -5.09 -13.95 -20.03
CA GLY A 524 -5.31 -14.57 -18.73
C GLY A 524 -4.03 -14.58 -17.88
N PRO A 525 -4.13 -14.98 -16.60
CA PRO A 525 -3.02 -14.91 -15.66
C PRO A 525 -1.85 -15.82 -16.02
N VAL A 526 -0.64 -15.35 -15.73
CA VAL A 526 0.62 -16.09 -15.94
C VAL A 526 1.40 -16.12 -14.64
N LEU A 527 1.89 -17.30 -14.25
CA LEU A 527 2.80 -17.50 -13.12
C LEU A 527 4.22 -17.80 -13.65
N ILE A 528 5.18 -16.98 -13.26
CA ILE A 528 6.61 -17.16 -13.57
C ILE A 528 7.32 -17.60 -12.29
N ASP A 529 7.75 -18.87 -12.24
CA ASP A 529 8.51 -19.47 -11.14
C ASP A 529 10.00 -19.17 -11.35
N ALA A 530 10.48 -18.03 -10.84
CA ALA A 530 11.86 -17.57 -10.97
C ALA A 530 12.72 -18.16 -9.84
N GLN A 531 13.66 -19.05 -10.22
CA GLN A 531 14.55 -19.72 -9.26
C GLN A 531 15.69 -18.77 -8.86
N ILE A 532 15.75 -18.40 -7.59
CA ILE A 532 16.82 -17.55 -7.03
C ILE A 532 17.56 -18.29 -5.92
N ASP A 533 18.76 -17.83 -5.57
CA ASP A 533 19.54 -18.45 -4.50
C ASP A 533 18.88 -18.17 -3.13
N LYS A 534 18.93 -19.17 -2.24
CA LYS A 534 18.33 -19.09 -0.89
C LYS A 534 19.09 -18.17 0.08
N ASP A 535 20.34 -17.88 -0.21
CA ASP A 535 21.21 -17.08 0.63
C ASP A 535 21.36 -15.64 0.11
N GLU A 536 20.59 -15.26 -0.93
CA GLU A 536 20.44 -13.86 -1.34
C GLU A 536 19.96 -12.99 -0.19
N ARG A 537 20.61 -11.82 -0.02
CA ARG A 537 20.32 -10.89 1.08
C ARG A 537 19.80 -9.56 0.56
N VAL A 538 18.93 -8.95 1.34
CA VAL A 538 18.54 -7.54 1.14
C VAL A 538 19.61 -6.67 1.78
N LEU A 539 20.37 -5.99 0.96
CA LEU A 539 21.42 -5.07 1.36
C LEU A 539 21.26 -3.74 0.61
N PRO A 540 21.70 -2.61 1.18
CA PRO A 540 22.26 -2.48 2.52
C PRO A 540 21.23 -2.67 3.63
N MET A 541 21.66 -2.81 4.88
CA MET A 541 20.77 -2.94 6.02
C MET A 541 21.32 -2.20 7.25
N ILE A 542 20.47 -1.36 7.86
CA ILE A 542 20.69 -0.82 9.21
C ILE A 542 19.85 -1.67 10.17
N PRO A 543 20.46 -2.40 11.12
CA PRO A 543 19.71 -3.22 12.09
C PRO A 543 18.73 -2.39 12.94
N ALA A 544 17.69 -3.03 13.46
CA ALA A 544 16.73 -2.36 14.36
C ALA A 544 17.45 -1.81 15.60
N GLY A 545 17.22 -0.55 15.91
CA GLY A 545 17.91 0.19 16.99
C GLY A 545 19.30 0.68 16.62
N GLY A 546 19.82 0.32 15.45
CA GLY A 546 21.10 0.78 14.92
C GLY A 546 21.03 2.17 14.27
N THR A 547 22.18 2.63 13.85
CA THR A 547 22.43 3.90 13.15
C THR A 547 23.20 3.64 11.86
N VAL A 548 23.56 4.67 11.14
CA VAL A 548 24.43 4.55 9.95
C VAL A 548 25.80 3.94 10.27
N ASP A 549 26.25 4.03 11.52
CA ASP A 549 27.52 3.40 11.97
C ASP A 549 27.42 1.86 12.05
N ASP A 550 26.19 1.33 12.14
CA ASP A 550 25.90 -0.10 12.24
C ASP A 550 25.50 -0.72 10.87
N LEU A 551 25.76 0.01 9.79
CA LEU A 551 25.37 -0.39 8.44
C LEU A 551 26.05 -1.70 8.02
N VAL A 552 25.27 -2.61 7.48
CA VAL A 552 25.70 -3.88 6.89
C VAL A 552 25.58 -3.82 5.37
N THR A 553 26.69 -4.10 4.68
CA THR A 553 26.78 -4.11 3.21
C THR A 553 27.28 -5.43 2.64
N GLU A 554 27.62 -6.40 3.49
CA GLU A 554 28.17 -7.73 3.12
C GLU A 554 27.44 -8.89 3.81
#